data_e0c0ef3d47b2f2dee40f3a4dc7a546af
#
_entry.id   e0c0ef3d47b2f2dee40f3a4dc7a546af
#
_cell.length_a   1.000
_cell.length_b   1.000
_cell.length_c   1.000
_cell.angle_alpha   90.00
_cell.angle_beta   90.00
_cell.angle_gamma   90.00
#
_symmetry.space_group_name_H-M   'P 1'
#
loop_
_entity.id
_entity.type
_entity.pdbx_description
1 polymer ?
#
loop_
_entity_poly.entity_id
_entity_poly.type
_entity_poly.pdbx_seq_one_letter_code
_entity_poly.pdbx_strand_id
1 'polypeptide(L)' 'MKKSALYKDKKGYLRYRDSNKPRARAVMERLFGHHISPGSVVHHKNRDKTDNRPSNLWVFRSQKAHDRTHRRDKKRFGFW' A
#
# COMPACT_ATOMS: atom_id res chain seq x y z
N MET A 1 14.98 -19.65 16.63
CA MET A 1 14.95 -18.67 15.53
C MET A 1 13.91 -17.60 15.81
N LYS A 2 14.26 -16.35 15.60
CA LYS A 2 13.31 -15.26 15.73
C LYS A 2 12.38 -15.25 14.52
N LYS A 3 11.09 -15.07 14.76
CA LYS A 3 10.13 -14.89 13.68
C LYS A 3 10.39 -13.55 12.97
N SER A 4 10.14 -13.49 11.68
CA SER A 4 10.19 -12.23 10.94
C SER A 4 9.22 -11.22 11.57
N ALA A 5 9.60 -9.94 11.60
CA ALA A 5 8.73 -8.85 12.05
C ALA A 5 7.53 -8.66 11.11
N LEU A 6 7.63 -9.18 9.89
CA LEU A 6 6.61 -9.05 8.85
C LEU A 6 5.99 -10.41 8.53
N TYR A 7 4.74 -10.39 8.08
CA TYR A 7 4.08 -11.56 7.52
C TYR A 7 3.23 -11.13 6.31
N LYS A 8 2.93 -12.09 5.43
CA LYS A 8 2.09 -11.85 4.27
C LYS A 8 0.65 -12.21 4.65
N ASP A 9 -0.27 -11.26 4.47
CA ASP A 9 -1.69 -11.52 4.76
C ASP A 9 -2.34 -12.31 3.61
N LYS A 10 -3.64 -12.63 3.76
CA LYS A 10 -4.39 -13.42 2.78
C LYS A 10 -4.47 -12.77 1.41
N LYS A 11 -4.37 -11.44 1.37
CA LYS A 11 -4.43 -10.66 0.12
C LYS A 11 -3.07 -10.47 -0.53
N GLY A 12 -1.98 -10.91 0.13
CA GLY A 12 -0.62 -10.79 -0.37
C GLY A 12 0.13 -9.55 0.07
N TYR A 13 -0.44 -8.75 0.95
CA TYR A 13 0.22 -7.57 1.50
C TYR A 13 1.10 -7.94 2.69
N LEU A 14 2.24 -7.25 2.83
CA LEU A 14 3.10 -7.40 4.00
C LEU A 14 2.58 -6.54 5.15
N ARG A 15 2.54 -7.12 6.35
CA ARG A 15 2.10 -6.45 7.57
C ARG A 15 3.08 -6.74 8.71
N TYR A 16 3.15 -5.81 9.67
CA TYR A 16 3.91 -6.04 10.90
C TYR A 16 3.12 -6.96 11.83
N ARG A 17 3.81 -7.94 12.44
CA ARG A 17 3.18 -8.93 13.33
C ARG A 17 2.65 -8.32 14.61
N ASP A 18 3.35 -7.33 15.17
CA ASP A 18 2.99 -6.74 16.47
C ASP A 18 1.78 -5.82 16.39
N SER A 19 1.68 -5.00 15.35
CA SER A 19 0.62 -4.00 15.21
C SER A 19 -0.39 -4.34 14.13
N ASN A 20 -0.11 -5.35 13.32
CA ASN A 20 -0.90 -5.70 12.13
C ASN A 20 -1.00 -4.55 11.11
N LYS A 21 -0.12 -3.57 11.21
CA LYS A 21 -0.09 -2.41 10.33
C LYS A 21 0.50 -2.79 8.97
N PRO A 22 -0.12 -2.37 7.85
CA PRO A 22 0.46 -2.63 6.51
C PRO A 22 1.84 -2.00 6.37
N ARG A 23 2.79 -2.76 5.83
CA ARG A 23 4.16 -2.27 5.59
C ARG A 23 4.18 -1.04 4.70
N ALA A 24 3.39 -1.04 3.61
CA ALA A 24 3.32 0.07 2.68
C ALA A 24 2.90 1.37 3.38
N ARG A 25 1.90 1.29 4.27
CA ARG A 25 1.43 2.44 5.04
C ARG A 25 2.55 2.98 5.95
N ALA A 26 3.26 2.10 6.64
CA ALA A 26 4.37 2.48 7.52
C ALA A 26 5.50 3.16 6.74
N VAL A 27 5.82 2.67 5.56
CA VAL A 27 6.84 3.27 4.69
C VAL A 27 6.46 4.70 4.32
N MET A 28 5.20 4.93 3.92
CA MET A 28 4.75 6.26 3.52
C MET A 28 4.67 7.22 4.71
N GLU A 29 4.25 6.74 5.87
CA GLU A 29 4.24 7.56 7.09
C GLU A 29 5.66 7.98 7.49
N ARG A 30 6.62 7.08 7.35
CA ARG A 30 8.03 7.38 7.62
C ARG A 30 8.56 8.44 6.65
N LEU A 31 8.21 8.32 5.37
CA LEU A 31 8.62 9.27 4.35
C LEU A 31 8.05 10.67 4.62
N PHE A 32 6.78 10.76 5.00
CA PHE A 32 6.13 12.03 5.28
C PHE A 32 6.48 12.61 6.65
N GLY A 33 6.97 11.79 7.59
CA GLY A 33 7.27 12.20 8.94
C GLY A 33 6.06 12.35 9.85
N HIS A 34 4.90 11.83 9.44
CA HIS A 34 3.66 11.87 10.23
C HIS A 34 2.72 10.75 9.80
N HIS A 35 1.71 10.48 10.62
CA HIS A 35 0.68 9.49 10.28
C HIS A 35 -0.20 9.99 9.14
N ILE A 36 -0.60 9.09 8.25
CA ILE A 36 -1.58 9.39 7.20
C ILE A 36 -2.98 9.08 7.71
N SER A 37 -3.98 9.79 7.16
CA SER A 37 -5.38 9.64 7.57
C SER A 37 -5.85 8.19 7.49
N PRO A 38 -6.69 7.73 8.44
CA PRO A 38 -7.23 6.36 8.38
C PRO A 38 -7.96 6.01 7.08
N GLY A 39 -8.58 7.01 6.45
CA GLY A 39 -9.28 6.82 5.17
C GLY A 39 -8.38 6.81 3.94
N SER A 40 -7.09 7.12 4.11
CA SER A 40 -6.14 7.12 3.00
C SER A 40 -5.80 5.70 2.55
N VAL A 41 -5.54 5.54 1.25
CA VAL A 41 -5.22 4.25 0.64
C VAL A 41 -3.85 4.34 0.00
N VAL A 42 -2.98 3.36 0.27
CA VAL A 42 -1.66 3.25 -0.35
C VAL A 42 -1.74 2.30 -1.53
N HIS A 43 -1.37 2.80 -2.71
CA HIS A 43 -1.42 2.07 -3.97
C HIS A 43 -0.02 1.64 -4.40
N HIS A 44 0.14 0.39 -4.84
CA HIS A 44 1.37 -0.12 -5.43
C HIS A 44 1.32 0.12 -6.94
N LYS A 45 2.19 0.97 -7.46
CA LYS A 45 2.16 1.39 -8.87
C LYS A 45 2.36 0.23 -9.84
N ASN A 46 3.25 -0.71 -9.51
CA ASN A 46 3.56 -1.88 -10.36
C ASN A 46 2.68 -3.08 -10.05
N ARG A 47 1.68 -2.96 -9.17
CA ARG A 47 0.77 -4.03 -8.74
C ARG A 47 1.43 -5.12 -7.91
N ASP A 48 2.72 -4.99 -7.59
CA ASP A 48 3.40 -5.92 -6.70
C ASP A 48 3.19 -5.49 -5.25
N LYS A 49 2.32 -6.18 -4.54
CA LYS A 49 1.93 -5.86 -3.15
C LYS A 49 3.08 -6.02 -2.16
N THR A 50 4.15 -6.69 -2.55
CA THR A 50 5.33 -6.89 -1.70
C THR A 50 6.43 -5.87 -1.96
N ASP A 51 6.30 -5.07 -3.03
CA ASP A 51 7.27 -4.04 -3.39
C ASP A 51 6.87 -2.71 -2.73
N ASN A 52 7.37 -2.50 -1.52
CA ASN A 52 7.04 -1.34 -0.70
C ASN A 52 8.10 -0.24 -0.77
N ARG A 53 8.87 -0.16 -1.85
CA ARG A 53 9.79 0.95 -2.07
C ARG A 53 8.99 2.25 -2.21
N PRO A 54 9.43 3.36 -1.60
CA PRO A 54 8.70 4.63 -1.69
C PRO A 54 8.39 5.05 -3.13
N SER A 55 9.29 4.80 -4.08
CA SER A 55 9.09 5.14 -5.48
C SER A 55 7.97 4.35 -6.15
N ASN A 56 7.58 3.21 -5.57
CA ASN A 56 6.50 2.36 -6.07
C ASN A 56 5.16 2.62 -5.39
N LEU A 57 5.10 3.53 -4.43
CA LEU A 57 3.91 3.76 -3.63
C LEU A 57 3.31 5.14 -3.92
N TRP A 58 1.98 5.18 -3.86
CA TRP A 58 1.21 6.42 -3.99
C TRP A 58 0.10 6.42 -2.95
N VAL A 59 -0.12 7.55 -2.30
CA VAL A 59 -1.16 7.67 -1.27
C VAL A 59 -2.34 8.45 -1.85
N PHE A 60 -3.53 7.85 -1.80
CA PHE A 60 -4.79 8.50 -2.16
C PHE A 60 -5.53 8.91 -0.90
N ARG A 61 -6.25 10.02 -0.96
CA ARG A 61 -7.05 10.52 0.15
C ARG A 61 -8.12 9.53 0.61
N SER A 62 -8.67 8.75 -0.32
CA SER A 62 -9.80 7.89 -0.06
C SER A 62 -9.82 6.71 -1.02
N GLN A 63 -10.60 5.70 -0.68
CA GLN A 63 -10.83 4.55 -1.55
C GLN A 63 -11.45 4.98 -2.88
N LYS A 64 -12.34 5.97 -2.85
CA LYS A 64 -12.99 6.48 -4.06
C LYS A 64 -11.98 7.05 -5.06
N ALA A 65 -11.00 7.81 -4.58
CA ALA A 65 -9.93 8.35 -5.43
C ALA A 65 -9.05 7.22 -6.01
N HIS A 66 -8.76 6.20 -5.20
CA HIS A 66 -8.00 5.02 -5.61
C HIS A 66 -8.74 4.25 -6.71
N ASP A 67 -10.04 4.02 -6.51
CA ASP A 67 -10.88 3.31 -7.48
C ASP A 67 -10.98 4.06 -8.81
N ARG A 68 -11.06 5.37 -8.75
CA ARG A 68 -11.08 6.22 -9.94
C ARG A 68 -9.80 6.05 -10.76
N THR A 69 -8.67 5.98 -10.11
CA THR A 69 -7.38 5.76 -10.76
C THR A 69 -7.32 4.38 -11.40
N HIS A 70 -7.79 3.34 -10.70
CA HIS A 70 -7.85 1.98 -11.24
C HIS A 70 -8.73 1.91 -12.48
N ARG A 71 -9.89 2.55 -12.48
CA ARG A 71 -10.78 2.58 -13.65
C ARG A 71 -10.11 3.26 -14.85
N ARG A 72 -9.40 4.34 -14.62
CA ARG A 72 -8.66 5.05 -15.66
C ARG A 72 -7.54 4.18 -16.22
N ASP A 73 -6.80 3.49 -15.36
CA ASP A 73 -5.71 2.60 -15.76
C ASP A 73 -6.23 1.42 -16.57
N LYS A 74 -7.34 0.81 -16.15
CA LYS A 74 -7.96 -0.29 -16.86
C LYS A 74 -8.39 0.14 -18.28
N LYS A 75 -9.01 1.32 -18.39
CA LYS A 75 -9.43 1.87 -19.68
C LYS A 75 -8.23 2.12 -20.60
N ARG A 76 -7.11 2.61 -20.02
CA ARG A 76 -5.93 3.00 -20.76
C ARG A 76 -5.05 1.81 -21.12
N PHE A 77 -4.90 0.84 -20.22
CA PHE A 77 -3.96 -0.29 -20.35
C PHE A 77 -4.64 -1.64 -20.46
N GLY A 78 -5.94 -1.72 -20.26
CA GLY A 78 -6.70 -2.96 -20.32
C GLY A 78 -6.63 -3.80 -19.06
N PHE A 79 -5.99 -3.31 -17.98
CA PHE A 79 -5.88 -4.00 -16.69
C PHE A 79 -5.65 -3.00 -15.57
N TRP A 80 -5.74 -3.49 -14.37
CA TRP A 80 -5.42 -2.71 -13.18
C TRP A 80 -4.81 -3.51 -12.04
#